data_520697a4f6d65a09705806e21863f046
#
_entry.id   520697a4f6d65a09705806e21863f046
#
_cell.length_a   1.000
_cell.length_b   1.000
_cell.length_c   1.000
_cell.angle_alpha   90.00
_cell.angle_beta   90.00
_cell.angle_gamma   90.00
#
_symmetry.space_group_name_H-M   'P 1'
#
loop_
_entity.id
_entity.type
_entity.pdbx_description
1 polymer ?
#
loop_
_entity_poly.entity_id
_entity_poly.type
_entity_poly.pdbx_seq_one_letter_code
_entity_poly.pdbx_strand_id
1 'polypeptide(L)'
;QGINFGFGNIGSLNLGSGNTGDTNVGSGNIGNTNLGGGNIGSFNLGSGNQGDINLGIGNVGNLNLGSGNFGSQNLGSGNIGSTNVGSGNIGSTNVGSGNIGDTNFGNGNNGNFNFG
;
A
#
# COMPACT_ATOMS: atom_id res chain seq x y z
N GLN A 1 6.33 24.92 11.16
CA GLN A 1 5.29 25.71 10.94
C GLN A 1 5.24 26.40 9.65
N GLY A 2 4.80 25.81 8.67
CA GLY A 2 4.52 26.38 7.39
C GLY A 2 3.06 26.79 7.28
N ILE A 3 2.60 26.94 6.06
CA ILE A 3 1.22 27.29 5.77
C ILE A 3 0.42 26.00 5.66
N ASN A 4 -0.62 25.90 6.44
CA ASN A 4 -1.54 24.77 6.39
C ASN A 4 -2.97 25.28 6.27
N PHE A 5 -3.83 24.47 5.66
CA PHE A 5 -5.25 24.76 5.60
C PHE A 5 -6.02 23.69 6.36
N GLY A 6 -6.73 24.11 7.40
CA GLY A 6 -7.47 23.20 8.26
C GLY A 6 -6.90 23.18 9.66
N PHE A 7 -7.32 22.19 10.45
CA PHE A 7 -7.01 22.17 11.87
C PHE A 7 -6.04 21.06 12.22
N GLY A 8 -5.13 21.37 13.13
CA GLY A 8 -4.28 20.35 13.73
C GLY A 8 -3.20 19.81 12.80
N ASN A 9 -2.89 20.52 11.75
CA ASN A 9 -1.80 20.09 10.86
C ASN A 9 -0.46 20.54 11.40
N ILE A 10 0.54 19.68 11.25
CA ILE A 10 1.92 19.97 11.66
C ILE A 10 2.81 19.81 10.44
N GLY A 11 3.59 20.83 10.14
CA GLY A 11 4.43 20.84 8.96
C GLY A 11 4.00 21.93 8.01
N SER A 12 4.08 21.67 6.71
CA SER A 12 3.81 22.70 5.70
C SER A 12 2.94 22.19 4.58
N LEU A 13 2.07 23.07 4.10
CA LEU A 13 1.26 22.83 2.92
C LEU A 13 0.35 21.62 3.04
N ASN A 14 -0.16 21.37 4.22
CA ASN A 14 -1.15 20.33 4.43
C ASN A 14 -2.55 20.91 4.25
N LEU A 15 -3.42 20.12 3.64
CA LEU A 15 -4.82 20.47 3.46
C LEU A 15 -5.69 19.44 4.13
N GLY A 16 -6.48 19.85 5.10
CA GLY A 16 -7.35 18.95 5.83
C GLY A 16 -7.10 19.03 7.31
N SER A 17 -7.12 17.90 8.00
CA SER A 17 -7.00 17.94 9.47
C SER A 17 -6.09 16.85 9.99
N GLY A 18 -5.28 17.24 10.97
CA GLY A 18 -4.46 16.27 11.69
C GLY A 18 -3.36 15.62 10.89
N ASN A 19 -2.91 16.26 9.82
CA ASN A 19 -1.80 15.75 9.04
C ASN A 19 -0.48 16.18 9.64
N THR A 20 0.51 15.30 9.62
CA THR A 20 1.86 15.56 10.11
C THR A 20 2.86 15.32 8.99
N GLY A 21 3.62 16.35 8.66
CA GLY A 21 4.57 16.31 7.57
C GLY A 21 4.27 17.38 6.56
N ASP A 22 4.57 17.12 5.31
CA ASP A 22 4.42 18.14 4.27
C ASP A 22 3.56 17.68 3.13
N THR A 23 2.73 18.59 2.65
CA THR A 23 1.98 18.41 1.41
C THR A 23 1.03 17.21 1.45
N ASN A 24 0.42 16.98 2.59
CA ASN A 24 -0.60 15.94 2.71
C ASN A 24 -1.98 16.54 2.47
N VAL A 25 -2.85 15.76 1.84
CA VAL A 25 -4.23 16.16 1.59
C VAL A 25 -5.15 15.10 2.19
N GLY A 26 -6.00 15.51 3.11
CA GLY A 26 -6.92 14.60 3.76
C GLY A 26 -6.83 14.71 5.27
N SER A 27 -6.88 13.58 5.94
CA SER A 27 -6.85 13.64 7.40
C SER A 27 -6.01 12.52 8.00
N GLY A 28 -5.24 12.89 9.01
CA GLY A 28 -4.49 11.92 9.78
C GLY A 28 -3.33 11.27 9.04
N ASN A 29 -2.84 11.88 7.99
CA ASN A 29 -1.68 11.35 7.28
C ASN A 29 -0.39 11.75 8.00
N ILE A 30 0.57 10.84 8.02
CA ILE A 30 1.88 11.06 8.62
C ILE A 30 2.94 10.79 7.56
N GLY A 31 3.71 11.81 7.25
CA GLY A 31 4.72 11.72 6.22
C GLY A 31 4.53 12.80 5.19
N ASN A 32 4.86 12.50 3.95
CA ASN A 32 4.83 13.53 2.92
C ASN A 32 4.03 13.12 1.69
N THR A 33 3.27 14.05 1.20
CA THR A 33 2.60 13.90 -0.09
C THR A 33 1.66 12.70 -0.12
N ASN A 34 0.90 12.54 0.94
CA ASN A 34 -0.13 11.51 0.98
C ASN A 34 -1.49 12.13 0.65
N LEU A 35 -2.33 11.37 -0.04
CA LEU A 35 -3.68 11.80 -0.36
C LEU A 35 -4.66 10.78 0.19
N GLY A 36 -5.51 11.20 1.10
CA GLY A 36 -6.52 10.32 1.69
C GLY A 36 -6.50 10.41 3.20
N GLY A 37 -6.62 9.28 3.86
CA GLY A 37 -6.72 9.27 5.32
C GLY A 37 -5.87 8.20 5.97
N GLY A 38 -5.17 8.61 7.03
CA GLY A 38 -4.44 7.65 7.84
C GLY A 38 -3.28 6.95 7.16
N ASN A 39 -2.71 7.55 6.13
CA ASN A 39 -1.54 6.97 5.48
C ASN A 39 -0.27 7.34 6.24
N ILE A 40 0.66 6.41 6.32
CA ILE A 40 1.94 6.60 6.99
C ILE A 40 3.05 6.32 5.97
N GLY A 41 3.87 7.32 5.72
CA GLY A 41 4.93 7.21 4.74
C GLY A 41 4.82 8.31 3.70
N SER A 42 5.16 8.01 2.46
CA SER A 42 5.18 9.04 1.43
C SER A 42 4.51 8.57 0.15
N PHE A 43 3.82 9.49 -0.49
CA PHE A 43 3.21 9.26 -1.78
C PHE A 43 2.18 8.13 -1.77
N ASN A 44 1.43 7.99 -0.70
CA ASN A 44 0.34 7.02 -0.65
C ASN A 44 -0.95 7.68 -1.09
N LEU A 45 -1.75 6.94 -1.84
CA LEU A 45 -3.07 7.38 -2.27
C LEU A 45 -4.10 6.38 -1.79
N GLY A 46 -4.99 6.83 -0.94
CA GLY A 46 -6.04 5.97 -0.40
C GLY A 46 -6.12 6.10 1.11
N SER A 47 -6.28 5.00 1.80
CA SER A 47 -6.41 5.08 3.25
C SER A 47 -5.71 3.92 3.95
N GLY A 48 -5.08 4.27 5.07
CA GLY A 48 -4.47 3.27 5.94
C GLY A 48 -3.27 2.56 5.34
N ASN A 49 -2.62 3.14 4.35
CA ASN A 49 -1.41 2.54 3.77
C ASN A 49 -0.20 2.88 4.63
N GLN A 50 0.72 1.93 4.77
CA GLN A 50 1.96 2.11 5.49
C GLN A 50 3.13 1.79 4.59
N GLY A 51 4.01 2.75 4.41
CA GLY A 51 5.14 2.62 3.51
C GLY A 51 5.10 3.68 2.45
N ASP A 52 5.64 3.39 1.28
CA ASP A 52 5.74 4.40 0.24
C ASP A 52 5.09 3.94 -1.06
N ILE A 53 4.42 4.89 -1.70
CA ILE A 53 3.88 4.71 -3.04
C ILE A 53 2.90 3.54 -3.09
N ASN A 54 1.99 3.50 -2.15
CA ASN A 54 0.91 2.52 -2.19
C ASN A 54 -0.36 3.19 -2.72
N LEU A 55 -1.12 2.45 -3.51
CA LEU A 55 -2.39 2.92 -4.02
C LEU A 55 -3.48 1.96 -3.60
N GLY A 56 -4.40 2.42 -2.78
CA GLY A 56 -5.50 1.60 -2.33
C GLY A 56 -5.71 1.71 -0.83
N ILE A 57 -6.01 0.59 -0.21
CA ILE A 57 -6.44 0.59 1.19
C ILE A 57 -5.69 -0.47 1.98
N GLY A 58 -5.05 -0.03 3.05
CA GLY A 58 -4.47 -0.97 4.00
C GLY A 58 -3.28 -1.77 3.49
N ASN A 59 -2.55 -1.23 2.54
CA ASN A 59 -1.32 -1.88 2.07
C ASN A 59 -0.18 -1.57 3.01
N VAL A 60 0.68 -2.56 3.25
CA VAL A 60 1.87 -2.40 4.07
C VAL A 60 3.09 -2.78 3.24
N GLY A 61 3.99 -1.83 3.07
CA GLY A 61 5.18 -2.01 2.26
C GLY A 61 5.26 -0.94 1.19
N ASN A 62 5.81 -1.28 0.03
CA ASN A 62 6.04 -0.28 -1.00
C ASN A 62 5.50 -0.71 -2.35
N LEU A 63 4.95 0.24 -3.07
CA LEU A 63 4.53 0.01 -4.44
C LEU A 63 3.44 -1.05 -4.58
N ASN A 64 2.54 -1.12 -3.62
CA ASN A 64 1.41 -2.03 -3.71
C ASN A 64 0.21 -1.32 -4.33
N LEU A 65 -0.53 -2.04 -5.15
CA LEU A 65 -1.74 -1.54 -5.75
C LEU A 65 -2.89 -2.47 -5.41
N GLY A 66 -3.86 -1.97 -4.68
CA GLY A 66 -5.02 -2.76 -4.30
C GLY A 66 -5.30 -2.65 -2.81
N SER A 67 -5.62 -3.74 -2.16
CA SER A 67 -5.96 -3.67 -0.76
C SER A 67 -5.38 -4.81 0.05
N GLY A 68 -4.88 -4.46 1.23
CA GLY A 68 -4.42 -5.46 2.17
C GLY A 68 -3.19 -6.25 1.71
N ASN A 69 -2.39 -5.69 0.81
CA ASN A 69 -1.15 -6.35 0.41
C ASN A 69 -0.06 -6.07 1.42
N PHE A 70 0.77 -7.07 1.66
CA PHE A 70 1.85 -6.97 2.62
C PHE A 70 3.16 -7.37 1.96
N GLY A 71 4.00 -6.39 1.71
CA GLY A 71 5.25 -6.61 1.01
C GLY A 71 5.45 -5.54 -0.05
N SER A 72 5.97 -5.92 -1.20
CA SER A 72 6.31 -4.94 -2.22
C SER A 72 5.85 -5.35 -3.61
N GLN A 73 5.39 -4.37 -4.35
CA GLN A 73 5.05 -4.56 -5.75
C GLN A 73 3.96 -5.61 -5.98
N ASN A 74 3.00 -5.67 -5.08
CA ASN A 74 1.87 -6.57 -5.26
C ASN A 74 0.72 -5.84 -5.93
N LEU A 75 0.04 -6.54 -6.81
CA LEU A 75 -1.14 -6.02 -7.49
C LEU A 75 -2.33 -6.92 -7.20
N GLY A 76 -3.30 -6.39 -6.51
CA GLY A 76 -4.49 -7.15 -6.16
C GLY A 76 -4.82 -7.02 -4.69
N SER A 77 -5.21 -8.11 -4.06
CA SER A 77 -5.62 -8.03 -2.67
C SER A 77 -5.11 -9.20 -1.84
N GLY A 78 -4.68 -8.86 -0.64
CA GLY A 78 -4.28 -9.88 0.33
C GLY A 78 -3.05 -10.68 -0.05
N ASN A 79 -2.20 -10.14 -0.89
CA ASN A 79 -0.96 -10.83 -1.24
C ASN A 79 0.11 -10.57 -0.17
N ILE A 80 0.90 -11.58 0.14
CA ILE A 80 1.99 -11.48 1.10
C ILE A 80 3.28 -11.88 0.40
N GLY A 81 4.23 -10.95 0.35
CA GLY A 81 5.49 -11.19 -0.32
C GLY A 81 5.74 -10.14 -1.37
N SER A 82 6.32 -10.54 -2.49
CA SER A 82 6.73 -9.57 -3.50
C SER A 82 6.29 -9.95 -4.89
N THR A 83 5.87 -8.95 -5.63
CA THR A 83 5.60 -9.09 -7.06
C THR A 83 4.54 -10.14 -7.36
N ASN A 84 3.50 -10.17 -6.54
CA ASN A 84 2.38 -11.07 -6.78
C ASN A 84 1.27 -10.32 -7.50
N VAL A 85 0.59 -11.02 -8.40
CA VAL A 85 -0.57 -10.47 -9.11
C VAL A 85 -1.75 -11.38 -8.88
N GLY A 86 -2.80 -10.82 -8.29
CA GLY A 86 -4.01 -11.58 -8.01
C GLY A 86 -4.41 -11.44 -6.55
N SER A 87 -4.83 -12.52 -5.94
CA SER A 87 -5.31 -12.42 -4.57
C SER A 87 -4.86 -13.59 -3.70
N GLY A 88 -4.48 -13.25 -2.48
CA GLY A 88 -4.16 -14.25 -1.49
C GLY A 88 -2.93 -15.09 -1.80
N ASN A 89 -2.01 -14.58 -2.59
CA ASN A 89 -0.77 -15.29 -2.86
C ASN A 89 0.23 -15.05 -1.75
N ILE A 90 1.00 -16.06 -1.41
CA ILE A 90 2.04 -16.00 -0.39
C ILE A 90 3.36 -16.45 -1.02
N GLY A 91 4.33 -15.56 -1.02
CA GLY A 91 5.62 -15.82 -1.66
C GLY A 91 5.94 -14.75 -2.68
N SER A 92 6.61 -15.13 -3.74
CA SER A 92 7.07 -14.14 -4.72
C SER A 92 6.71 -14.53 -6.14
N THR A 93 6.33 -13.54 -6.90
CA THR A 93 6.12 -13.67 -8.34
C THR A 93 5.05 -14.71 -8.69
N ASN A 94 3.98 -14.71 -7.93
CA ASN A 94 2.84 -15.58 -8.23
C ASN A 94 1.79 -14.80 -9.01
N VAL A 95 1.15 -15.48 -9.96
CA VAL A 95 0.04 -14.93 -10.73
C VAL A 95 -1.16 -15.83 -10.58
N GLY A 96 -2.25 -15.28 -10.07
CA GLY A 96 -3.46 -16.03 -9.84
C GLY A 96 -3.95 -15.86 -8.41
N SER A 97 -4.46 -16.91 -7.82
CA SER A 97 -4.98 -16.77 -6.47
C SER A 97 -4.64 -17.96 -5.58
N GLY A 98 -4.34 -17.65 -4.33
CA GLY A 98 -4.12 -18.67 -3.32
C GLY A 98 -2.87 -19.53 -3.54
N ASN A 99 -1.89 -19.01 -4.25
CA ASN A 99 -0.64 -19.74 -4.46
C ASN A 99 0.29 -19.53 -3.27
N ILE A 100 0.98 -20.59 -2.87
CA ILE A 100 1.96 -20.57 -1.80
C ILE A 100 3.29 -21.05 -2.36
N GLY A 101 4.30 -20.22 -2.27
CA GLY A 101 5.62 -20.50 -2.83
C GLY A 101 5.98 -19.45 -3.85
N ASP A 102 6.85 -19.79 -4.78
CA ASP A 102 7.37 -18.80 -5.72
C ASP A 102 7.09 -19.20 -7.17
N THR A 103 6.79 -18.19 -7.95
CA THR A 103 6.68 -18.31 -9.39
C THR A 103 5.63 -19.34 -9.83
N ASN A 104 4.47 -19.24 -9.22
CA ASN A 104 3.33 -20.08 -9.61
C ASN A 104 2.38 -19.30 -10.50
N PHE A 105 1.79 -20.00 -11.45
CA PHE A 105 0.79 -19.41 -12.34
C PHE A 105 -0.46 -20.28 -12.30
N GLY A 106 -1.55 -19.75 -11.81
CA GLY A 106 -2.78 -20.48 -11.65
C GLY A 106 -3.37 -20.27 -10.26
N ASN A 107 -4.04 -21.28 -9.75
CA ASN A 107 -4.74 -21.15 -8.48
C ASN A 107 -4.41 -22.28 -7.53
N GLY A 108 -4.15 -21.96 -6.28
CA GLY A 108 -4.03 -22.94 -5.24
C GLY A 108 -2.79 -23.82 -5.33
N ASN A 109 -1.76 -23.36 -6.00
CA ASN A 109 -0.51 -24.13 -6.08
C ASN A 109 0.25 -24.01 -4.77
N ASN A 110 0.88 -25.11 -4.38
CA ASN A 110 1.72 -25.15 -3.18
C ASN A 110 3.08 -25.70 -3.58
N GLY A 111 4.07 -24.84 -3.57
CA GLY A 111 5.41 -25.15 -4.07
C GLY A 111 5.86 -24.10 -5.04
N ASN A 112 6.85 -24.44 -5.87
CA ASN A 112 7.44 -23.45 -6.77
C ASN A 112 7.30 -23.89 -8.22
N PHE A 113 7.17 -22.92 -9.10
CA PHE A 113 7.16 -23.13 -10.54
C PHE A 113 6.04 -24.03 -11.01
N ASN A 114 4.86 -23.86 -10.47
CA ASN A 114 3.71 -24.65 -10.89
C ASN A 114 2.86 -23.85 -11.89
N PHE A 115 2.32 -24.55 -12.85
CA PHE A 115 1.37 -23.99 -13.83
C PHE A 115 0.08 -24.78 -13.72
N GLY A 116 -1.01 -24.10 -13.40
CA GLY A 116 -2.28 -24.80 -13.37
C GLY A 116 -3.02 -24.87 -12.07
#